data_dc6c6a307ab203e2b07658eae5666ca7
#
_entry.id   dc6c6a307ab203e2b07658eae5666ca7
#
_cell.length_a   1.000
_cell.length_b   1.000
_cell.length_c   1.000
_cell.angle_alpha   90.00
_cell.angle_beta   90.00
_cell.angle_gamma   90.00
#
_symmetry.space_group_name_H-M   'P 1'
#
loop_
_entity.id
_entity.type
_entity.pdbx_description
1 polymer ?
#
loop_
_entity_poly.entity_id
_entity_poly.type
_entity_poly.pdbx_seq_one_letter_code
_entity_poly.pdbx_strand_id
1 'polypeptide(L)'
;MCGTFIGRSAQTPAFIKPKWYDMSKSNSIFIENEGNKMNPQFVFGEENRNILVRGGTGKGKTGLMKQLLTLVMADNQQATVLDGDGEYKEYEKMGAQIITFTSKDSFPSTTEIETCKQSDVVIIDEGLRLYSNNPEGFTNLLEELEELNVRVFVSFQAIPEELLQKFDVYLELDPLIA
;
A
#
# COMPACT_ATOMS: atom_id res chain seq x y z
N MET A 1 42.65 -29.37 -20.49
CA MET A 1 41.22 -29.67 -20.63
C MET A 1 40.44 -28.53 -20.03
N CYS A 2 39.90 -27.64 -20.85
CA CYS A 2 39.16 -26.45 -20.41
C CYS A 2 37.67 -26.81 -20.49
N GLY A 3 37.00 -26.86 -19.35
CA GLY A 3 35.56 -27.10 -19.26
C GLY A 3 34.79 -25.80 -19.35
N THR A 4 34.03 -25.64 -20.44
CA THR A 4 33.15 -24.49 -20.69
C THR A 4 31.90 -24.59 -19.83
N PHE A 5 31.72 -23.70 -18.88
CA PHE A 5 30.45 -23.54 -18.13
C PHE A 5 29.45 -22.82 -19.02
N ILE A 6 28.43 -23.55 -19.48
CA ILE A 6 27.26 -22.98 -20.17
C ILE A 6 26.33 -22.45 -19.08
N GLY A 7 26.31 -21.12 -18.93
CA GLY A 7 25.32 -20.43 -18.08
C GLY A 7 23.91 -20.63 -18.66
N ARG A 8 23.03 -21.27 -17.89
CA ARG A 8 21.60 -21.27 -18.15
C ARG A 8 21.06 -19.88 -17.82
N SER A 9 20.65 -19.15 -18.84
CA SER A 9 19.83 -17.94 -18.66
C SER A 9 18.52 -18.34 -17.97
N ALA A 10 18.29 -17.79 -16.79
CA ALA A 10 16.97 -17.88 -16.14
C ALA A 10 15.96 -17.15 -17.05
N GLN A 11 15.10 -17.91 -17.70
CA GLN A 11 13.95 -17.35 -18.39
C GLN A 11 13.00 -16.77 -17.35
N THR A 12 12.83 -15.46 -17.36
CA THR A 12 11.78 -14.77 -16.59
C THR A 12 10.43 -15.39 -17.01
N PRO A 13 9.60 -15.89 -16.07
CA PRO A 13 8.32 -16.47 -16.45
C PRO A 13 7.45 -15.42 -17.14
N ALA A 14 6.87 -15.78 -18.27
CA ALA A 14 5.99 -14.93 -19.04
C ALA A 14 4.80 -14.50 -18.14
N PHE A 15 4.57 -13.19 -18.06
CA PHE A 15 3.46 -12.60 -17.33
C PHE A 15 2.13 -13.05 -17.95
N ILE A 16 1.41 -13.93 -17.26
CA ILE A 16 0.04 -14.30 -17.63
C ILE A 16 -0.88 -13.22 -17.05
N LYS A 17 -1.34 -12.30 -17.92
CA LYS A 17 -2.34 -11.29 -17.51
C LYS A 17 -3.61 -12.00 -17.02
N PRO A 18 -4.05 -11.78 -15.80
CA PRO A 18 -5.34 -12.32 -15.35
C PRO A 18 -6.47 -11.78 -16.23
N LYS A 19 -7.53 -12.57 -16.39
CA LYS A 19 -8.65 -12.29 -17.33
C LYS A 19 -9.42 -11.00 -17.04
N TRP A 20 -9.21 -10.40 -15.86
CA TRP A 20 -9.83 -9.17 -15.37
C TRP A 20 -8.93 -7.92 -15.50
N TYR A 21 -7.72 -8.08 -16.04
CA TYR A 21 -6.76 -6.99 -16.20
C TYR A 21 -6.98 -6.29 -17.54
N ASP A 22 -7.94 -5.38 -17.60
CA ASP A 22 -8.12 -4.46 -18.74
C ASP A 22 -7.73 -3.04 -18.32
N MET A 23 -6.51 -2.66 -18.64
CA MET A 23 -5.95 -1.33 -18.34
C MET A 23 -6.56 -0.20 -19.16
N SER A 24 -7.46 -0.48 -20.11
CA SER A 24 -7.96 0.54 -21.03
C SER A 24 -9.16 1.34 -20.52
N LYS A 25 -9.79 0.98 -19.40
CA LYS A 25 -11.10 1.52 -19.01
C LYS A 25 -11.27 2.02 -17.58
N SER A 26 -10.44 1.66 -16.64
CA SER A 26 -10.37 2.29 -15.30
C SER A 26 -9.11 1.83 -14.57
N ASN A 27 -8.49 2.71 -13.79
CA ASN A 27 -7.41 2.35 -12.87
C ASN A 27 -7.92 1.54 -11.65
N SER A 28 -9.18 1.09 -11.68
CA SER A 28 -9.82 0.35 -10.60
C SER A 28 -9.64 -1.14 -10.78
N ILE A 29 -9.07 -1.80 -9.77
CA ILE A 29 -8.93 -3.25 -9.71
C ILE A 29 -9.88 -3.74 -8.62
N PHE A 30 -10.84 -4.57 -9.03
CA PHE A 30 -11.73 -5.26 -8.10
C PHE A 30 -11.04 -6.53 -7.63
N ILE A 31 -10.93 -6.69 -6.32
CA ILE A 31 -10.44 -7.93 -5.70
C ILE A 31 -11.65 -8.73 -5.27
N GLU A 32 -11.97 -9.77 -6.02
CA GLU A 32 -12.93 -10.78 -5.59
C GLU A 32 -12.33 -11.63 -4.46
N ASN A 33 -13.11 -11.85 -3.40
CA ASN A 33 -12.70 -12.48 -2.14
C ASN A 33 -12.50 -14.01 -2.22
N GLU A 34 -12.20 -14.58 -3.37
CA GLU A 34 -11.87 -16.00 -3.50
C GLU A 34 -10.36 -16.22 -3.63
N GLY A 35 -9.65 -16.14 -2.49
CA GLY A 35 -8.32 -16.77 -2.33
C GLY A 35 -7.20 -16.32 -3.28
N ASN A 36 -7.37 -15.27 -4.04
CA ASN A 36 -6.39 -14.80 -5.01
C ASN A 36 -5.21 -14.14 -4.29
N LYS A 37 -4.08 -14.83 -4.27
CA LYS A 37 -2.80 -14.25 -3.85
C LYS A 37 -2.48 -13.10 -4.80
N MET A 38 -2.31 -11.91 -4.26
CA MET A 38 -1.86 -10.75 -5.03
C MET A 38 -0.51 -11.07 -5.67
N ASN A 39 -0.37 -10.77 -6.97
CA ASN A 39 0.91 -10.95 -7.64
C ASN A 39 1.88 -9.86 -7.17
N PRO A 40 3.06 -10.19 -6.59
CA PRO A 40 4.05 -9.21 -6.17
C PRO A 40 4.44 -8.21 -7.28
N GLN A 41 4.50 -8.63 -8.53
CA GLN A 41 4.81 -7.75 -9.66
C GLN A 41 3.78 -6.62 -9.87
N PHE A 42 2.57 -6.80 -9.37
CA PHE A 42 1.56 -5.75 -9.38
C PHE A 42 1.87 -4.63 -8.38
N VAL A 43 2.42 -5.00 -7.22
CA VAL A 43 2.79 -4.06 -6.15
C VAL A 43 4.15 -3.41 -6.42
N PHE A 44 5.06 -4.14 -7.09
CA PHE A 44 6.46 -3.76 -7.30
C PHE A 44 6.83 -3.56 -8.78
N GLY A 45 5.86 -3.23 -9.65
CA GLY A 45 6.14 -2.84 -11.04
C GLY A 45 7.16 -1.70 -11.12
N GLU A 46 7.72 -1.45 -12.30
CA GLU A 46 8.79 -0.45 -12.54
C GLU A 46 8.39 1.00 -12.18
N GLU A 47 7.11 1.26 -11.93
CA GLU A 47 6.59 2.57 -11.56
C GLU A 47 6.26 2.61 -10.06
N ASN A 48 6.77 3.62 -9.38
CA ASN A 48 6.36 3.94 -8.01
C ASN A 48 4.90 4.38 -8.01
N ARG A 49 4.00 3.48 -7.60
CA ARG A 49 2.55 3.75 -7.63
C ARG A 49 1.99 3.86 -6.23
N ASN A 50 1.22 4.91 -6.02
CA ASN A 50 0.40 5.07 -4.83
C ASN A 50 -0.86 4.21 -4.94
N ILE A 51 -1.18 3.47 -3.88
CA ILE A 51 -2.28 2.51 -3.86
C ILE A 51 -3.35 2.98 -2.87
N LEU A 52 -4.58 3.06 -3.36
CA LEU A 52 -5.77 3.26 -2.55
C LEU A 52 -6.51 1.94 -2.39
N VAL A 53 -6.75 1.55 -1.14
CA VAL A 53 -7.63 0.43 -0.78
C VAL A 53 -8.95 1.00 -0.27
N ARG A 54 -10.04 0.78 -0.99
CA ARG A 54 -11.37 1.26 -0.62
C ARG A 54 -12.28 0.10 -0.23
N GLY A 55 -13.12 0.32 0.76
CA GLY A 55 -14.14 -0.65 1.15
C GLY A 55 -14.83 -0.29 2.46
N GLY A 56 -16.05 -0.76 2.65
CA GLY A 56 -16.82 -0.55 3.88
C GLY A 56 -16.17 -1.18 5.12
N THR A 57 -16.73 -0.89 6.28
CA THR A 57 -16.29 -1.52 7.55
C THR A 57 -16.43 -3.05 7.46
N GLY A 58 -15.44 -3.79 7.94
CA GLY A 58 -15.45 -5.25 7.97
C GLY A 58 -15.21 -5.91 6.60
N LYS A 59 -14.88 -5.16 5.54
CA LYS A 59 -14.61 -5.71 4.19
C LYS A 59 -13.18 -6.21 3.97
N GLY A 60 -12.34 -6.19 5.01
CA GLY A 60 -11.00 -6.77 4.94
C GLY A 60 -9.90 -5.80 4.49
N LYS A 61 -10.13 -4.48 4.53
CA LYS A 61 -9.11 -3.47 4.19
C LYS A 61 -7.80 -3.69 4.95
N THR A 62 -7.86 -3.74 6.28
CA THR A 62 -6.66 -3.98 7.12
C THR A 62 -5.98 -5.30 6.78
N GLY A 63 -6.75 -6.36 6.49
CA GLY A 63 -6.19 -7.65 6.05
C GLY A 63 -5.40 -7.51 4.74
N LEU A 64 -5.93 -6.76 3.78
CA LEU A 64 -5.25 -6.49 2.52
C LEU A 64 -4.03 -5.60 2.72
N MET A 65 -4.12 -4.55 3.55
CA MET A 65 -2.99 -3.68 3.88
C MET A 65 -1.85 -4.47 4.52
N LYS A 66 -2.16 -5.43 5.41
CA LYS A 66 -1.17 -6.35 6.01
C LYS A 66 -0.52 -7.27 4.97
N GLN A 67 -1.26 -7.73 3.97
CA GLN A 67 -0.69 -8.50 2.86
C GLN A 67 0.25 -7.63 2.01
N LEU A 68 -0.13 -6.40 1.69
CA LEU A 68 0.72 -5.43 1.00
C LEU A 68 2.01 -5.18 1.78
N LEU A 69 1.92 -4.93 3.09
CA LEU A 69 3.08 -4.77 3.97
C LEU A 69 4.00 -6.00 3.93
N THR A 70 3.42 -7.20 4.01
CA THR A 70 4.19 -8.44 3.94
C THR A 70 4.98 -8.55 2.63
N LEU A 71 4.40 -8.14 1.50
CA LEU A 71 5.06 -8.13 0.20
C LEU A 71 6.19 -7.09 0.15
N VAL A 72 5.96 -5.87 0.68
CA VAL A 72 6.97 -4.81 0.79
C VAL A 72 8.19 -5.32 1.59
N MET A 73 7.93 -5.93 2.75
CA MET A 73 8.99 -6.49 3.61
C MET A 73 9.74 -7.64 2.94
N ALA A 74 9.05 -8.50 2.19
CA ALA A 74 9.65 -9.60 1.45
C ALA A 74 10.59 -9.14 0.33
N ASP A 75 10.36 -7.93 -0.21
CA ASP A 75 11.22 -7.28 -1.21
C ASP A 75 12.35 -6.44 -0.58
N ASN A 76 12.58 -6.58 0.74
CA ASN A 76 13.57 -5.86 1.52
C ASN A 76 13.44 -4.33 1.49
N GLN A 77 12.23 -3.81 1.27
CA GLN A 77 11.95 -2.39 1.33
C GLN A 77 11.66 -1.95 2.76
N GLN A 78 12.10 -0.74 3.11
CA GLN A 78 11.79 -0.15 4.40
C GLN A 78 10.35 0.38 4.40
N ALA A 79 9.58 -0.04 5.40
CA ALA A 79 8.18 0.36 5.54
C ALA A 79 7.92 1.06 6.87
N THR A 80 7.19 2.18 6.80
CA THR A 80 6.57 2.82 7.97
C THR A 80 5.06 2.67 7.89
N VAL A 81 4.43 2.27 8.99
CA VAL A 81 2.97 2.12 9.09
C VAL A 81 2.41 3.17 10.05
N LEU A 82 1.49 3.96 9.56
CA LEU A 82 0.65 4.83 10.37
C LEU A 82 -0.57 4.02 10.82
N ASP A 83 -0.50 3.49 12.05
CA ASP A 83 -1.43 2.50 12.62
C ASP A 83 -2.41 3.17 13.57
N GLY A 84 -3.64 3.38 13.10
CA GLY A 84 -4.67 4.03 13.90
C GLY A 84 -5.22 3.17 15.03
N ASP A 85 -5.24 1.86 14.89
CA ASP A 85 -5.93 0.94 15.79
C ASP A 85 -5.01 -0.03 16.55
N GLY A 86 -3.69 0.04 16.32
CA GLY A 86 -2.69 -0.80 17.00
C GLY A 86 -2.63 -2.23 16.47
N GLU A 87 -3.02 -2.44 15.23
CA GLU A 87 -3.13 -3.79 14.63
C GLU A 87 -1.84 -4.30 13.97
N TYR A 88 -0.79 -3.45 13.84
CA TYR A 88 0.42 -3.77 13.08
C TYR A 88 1.65 -4.07 13.95
N LYS A 89 1.52 -4.08 15.26
CA LYS A 89 2.65 -4.25 16.20
C LYS A 89 3.51 -5.49 15.95
N GLU A 90 2.92 -6.55 15.42
CA GLU A 90 3.65 -7.79 15.11
C GLU A 90 4.72 -7.59 14.00
N TYR A 91 4.53 -6.62 13.11
CA TYR A 91 5.44 -6.32 12.01
C TYR A 91 6.71 -5.56 12.42
N GLU A 92 6.75 -4.98 13.63
CA GLU A 92 8.00 -4.44 14.21
C GLU A 92 9.11 -5.51 14.27
N LYS A 93 8.73 -6.76 14.57
CA LYS A 93 9.67 -7.88 14.61
C LYS A 93 10.23 -8.25 13.24
N MET A 94 9.55 -7.84 12.19
CA MET A 94 9.96 -8.02 10.79
C MET A 94 10.76 -6.83 10.26
N GLY A 95 10.90 -5.76 11.06
CA GLY A 95 11.68 -4.56 10.72
C GLY A 95 10.84 -3.38 10.22
N ALA A 96 9.51 -3.46 10.20
CA ALA A 96 8.66 -2.31 9.89
C ALA A 96 8.69 -1.30 11.05
N GLN A 97 8.65 -0.01 10.73
CA GLN A 97 8.46 1.04 11.72
C GLN A 97 6.96 1.27 11.92
N ILE A 98 6.47 1.11 13.15
CA ILE A 98 5.04 1.26 13.45
C ILE A 98 4.85 2.51 14.30
N ILE A 99 4.05 3.44 13.80
CA ILE A 99 3.64 4.67 14.48
C ILE A 99 2.18 4.49 14.86
N THR A 100 1.93 4.24 16.14
CA THR A 100 0.57 4.01 16.66
C THR A 100 0.00 5.27 17.28
N PHE A 101 -1.20 5.65 16.88
CA PHE A 101 -1.90 6.80 17.41
C PHE A 101 -2.71 6.41 18.66
N THR A 102 -2.39 7.03 19.78
CA THR A 102 -3.08 6.78 21.07
C THR A 102 -4.39 7.55 21.22
N SER A 103 -4.59 8.60 20.43
CA SER A 103 -5.80 9.42 20.44
C SER A 103 -6.50 9.42 19.08
N LYS A 104 -7.83 9.42 19.10
CA LYS A 104 -8.63 9.50 17.86
C LYS A 104 -8.42 10.80 17.08
N ASP A 105 -7.99 11.86 17.77
CA ASP A 105 -7.80 13.19 17.20
C ASP A 105 -6.32 13.50 16.92
N SER A 106 -5.42 12.50 17.00
CA SER A 106 -4.01 12.70 16.75
C SER A 106 -3.67 12.65 15.25
N PHE A 107 -2.72 13.48 14.88
CA PHE A 107 -2.05 13.48 13.59
C PHE A 107 -0.54 13.25 13.83
N PRO A 108 0.22 12.66 12.89
CA PRO A 108 1.65 12.45 13.08
C PRO A 108 2.39 13.73 13.44
N SER A 109 3.28 13.63 14.43
CA SER A 109 4.21 14.70 14.78
C SER A 109 5.24 14.93 13.67
N THR A 110 5.93 16.06 13.68
CA THR A 110 6.99 16.35 12.74
C THR A 110 8.06 15.24 12.69
N THR A 111 8.43 14.68 13.85
CA THR A 111 9.41 13.58 13.91
C THR A 111 8.89 12.31 13.26
N GLU A 112 7.62 11.99 13.43
CA GLU A 112 6.99 10.83 12.81
C GLU A 112 6.85 11.01 11.29
N ILE A 113 6.55 12.23 10.83
CA ILE A 113 6.54 12.58 9.41
C ILE A 113 7.93 12.41 8.80
N GLU A 114 8.99 12.89 9.48
CA GLU A 114 10.37 12.69 9.02
C GLU A 114 10.75 11.19 8.96
N THR A 115 10.20 10.37 9.85
CA THR A 115 10.36 8.91 9.79
C THR A 115 9.69 8.34 8.53
N CYS A 116 8.48 8.77 8.19
CA CYS A 116 7.81 8.38 6.96
C CYS A 116 8.64 8.72 5.72
N LYS A 117 9.25 9.90 5.67
CA LYS A 117 10.06 10.37 4.54
C LYS A 117 11.34 9.54 4.31
N GLN A 118 11.81 8.80 5.30
CA GLN A 118 12.99 7.94 5.21
C GLN A 118 12.68 6.52 4.74
N SER A 119 11.42 6.21 4.52
CA SER A 119 10.96 4.88 4.11
C SER A 119 10.85 4.76 2.59
N ASP A 120 10.88 3.54 2.07
CA ASP A 120 10.54 3.25 0.68
C ASP A 120 9.02 3.25 0.46
N VAL A 121 8.28 2.83 1.49
CA VAL A 121 6.81 2.72 1.49
C VAL A 121 6.22 3.20 2.81
N VAL A 122 5.17 4.01 2.74
CA VAL A 122 4.34 4.38 3.88
C VAL A 122 2.96 3.74 3.74
N ILE A 123 2.54 3.01 4.76
CA ILE A 123 1.21 2.40 4.85
C ILE A 123 0.37 3.21 5.82
N ILE A 124 -0.78 3.69 5.38
CA ILE A 124 -1.72 4.45 6.20
C ILE A 124 -3.01 3.64 6.32
N ASP A 125 -3.22 3.00 7.45
CA ASP A 125 -4.51 2.38 7.72
C ASP A 125 -5.46 3.38 8.38
N GLU A 126 -6.75 3.32 8.00
CA GLU A 126 -7.77 4.30 8.42
C GLU A 126 -7.44 5.76 7.97
N GLY A 127 -7.09 5.95 6.68
CA GLY A 127 -6.74 7.25 6.11
C GLY A 127 -7.81 8.33 6.29
N LEU A 128 -9.11 7.96 6.27
CA LEU A 128 -10.20 8.89 6.53
C LEU A 128 -10.09 9.55 7.91
N ARG A 129 -9.64 8.82 8.91
CA ARG A 129 -9.44 9.33 10.27
C ARG A 129 -8.36 10.41 10.30
N LEU A 130 -7.19 10.13 9.71
CA LEU A 130 -6.10 11.10 9.64
C LEU A 130 -6.49 12.33 8.84
N TYR A 131 -7.13 12.13 7.68
CA TYR A 131 -7.64 13.23 6.86
C TYR A 131 -8.66 14.08 7.62
N SER A 132 -9.62 13.49 8.32
CA SER A 132 -10.65 14.22 9.06
C SER A 132 -10.07 15.05 10.21
N ASN A 133 -8.97 14.59 10.82
CA ASN A 133 -8.31 15.30 11.92
C ASN A 133 -7.50 16.50 11.42
N ASN A 134 -6.86 16.38 10.27
CA ASN A 134 -6.05 17.44 9.68
C ASN A 134 -6.01 17.30 8.15
N PRO A 135 -7.03 17.78 7.40
CA PRO A 135 -7.09 17.64 5.95
C PRO A 135 -5.89 18.24 5.22
N GLU A 136 -5.48 19.45 5.63
CA GLU A 136 -4.33 20.14 5.05
C GLU A 136 -3.03 19.38 5.33
N GLY A 137 -2.80 18.99 6.59
CA GLY A 137 -1.62 18.21 6.97
C GLY A 137 -1.55 16.85 6.28
N PHE A 138 -2.69 16.19 6.06
CA PHE A 138 -2.73 14.92 5.34
C PHE A 138 -2.39 15.10 3.86
N THR A 139 -2.93 16.14 3.21
CA THR A 139 -2.63 16.45 1.81
C THR A 139 -1.16 16.79 1.63
N ASN A 140 -0.61 17.64 2.51
CA ASN A 140 0.81 18.01 2.49
C ASN A 140 1.71 16.78 2.70
N LEU A 141 1.34 15.86 3.62
CA LEU A 141 2.07 14.62 3.83
C LEU A 141 2.14 13.78 2.54
N LEU A 142 1.02 13.61 1.83
CA LEU A 142 1.00 12.87 0.57
C LEU A 142 1.89 13.55 -0.50
N GLU A 143 1.86 14.87 -0.60
CA GLU A 143 2.68 15.66 -1.54
C GLU A 143 4.17 15.55 -1.24
N GLU A 144 4.56 15.69 0.03
CA GLU A 144 5.95 15.56 0.45
C GLU A 144 6.51 14.14 0.20
N LEU A 145 5.69 13.10 0.43
CA LEU A 145 6.08 11.72 0.15
C LEU A 145 6.21 11.46 -1.36
N GLU A 146 5.31 12.02 -2.17
CA GLU A 146 5.36 11.95 -3.64
C GLU A 146 6.63 12.61 -4.18
N GLU A 147 6.98 13.81 -3.72
CA GLU A 147 8.20 14.54 -4.10
C GLU A 147 9.49 13.75 -3.79
N LEU A 148 9.48 12.95 -2.73
CA LEU A 148 10.59 12.09 -2.31
C LEU A 148 10.56 10.69 -2.96
N ASN A 149 9.59 10.42 -3.84
CA ASN A 149 9.35 9.11 -4.44
C ASN A 149 9.08 8.00 -3.40
N VAL A 150 8.56 8.34 -2.24
CA VAL A 150 8.07 7.40 -1.24
C VAL A 150 6.68 6.94 -1.64
N ARG A 151 6.48 5.65 -1.80
CA ARG A 151 5.18 5.10 -2.17
C ARG A 151 4.21 5.12 -0.99
N VAL A 152 2.94 5.40 -1.27
CA VAL A 152 1.91 5.45 -0.24
C VAL A 152 0.80 4.46 -0.53
N PHE A 153 0.49 3.60 0.45
CA PHE A 153 -0.66 2.70 0.42
C PHE A 153 -1.63 3.16 1.51
N VAL A 154 -2.82 3.54 1.12
CA VAL A 154 -3.81 4.10 2.06
C VAL A 154 -5.10 3.31 2.01
N SER A 155 -5.69 3.03 3.19
CA SER A 155 -7.04 2.47 3.27
C SER A 155 -8.07 3.57 3.59
N PHE A 156 -9.21 3.56 2.86
CA PHE A 156 -10.33 4.44 3.09
C PHE A 156 -11.67 3.68 3.11
N GLN A 157 -12.60 4.11 3.97
CA GLN A 157 -14.00 3.70 3.84
C GLN A 157 -14.71 4.53 2.77
N ALA A 158 -14.54 5.85 2.82
CA ALA A 158 -14.99 6.80 1.82
C ALA A 158 -13.86 7.80 1.60
N ILE A 159 -13.43 7.97 0.37
CA ILE A 159 -12.36 8.90 0.02
C ILE A 159 -12.93 10.25 -0.39
N PRO A 160 -12.37 11.37 0.09
CA PRO A 160 -12.64 12.69 -0.45
C PRO A 160 -12.25 12.78 -1.94
N GLU A 161 -13.12 13.39 -2.75
CA GLU A 161 -12.94 13.42 -4.21
C GLU A 161 -11.61 14.08 -4.63
N GLU A 162 -11.21 15.11 -3.89
CA GLU A 162 -9.95 15.84 -4.11
C GLU A 162 -8.70 15.00 -3.92
N LEU A 163 -8.76 13.91 -3.17
CA LEU A 163 -7.64 12.99 -2.97
C LEU A 163 -7.54 11.91 -4.05
N LEU A 164 -8.58 11.69 -4.84
CA LEU A 164 -8.59 10.62 -5.84
C LEU A 164 -7.39 10.69 -6.78
N GLN A 165 -7.05 11.88 -7.25
CA GLN A 165 -5.94 12.09 -8.19
C GLN A 165 -4.54 11.82 -7.63
N LYS A 166 -4.42 11.62 -6.30
CA LYS A 166 -3.13 11.30 -5.65
C LYS A 166 -2.76 9.82 -5.71
N PHE A 167 -3.66 8.98 -6.23
CA PHE A 167 -3.47 7.53 -6.28
C PHE A 167 -3.51 7.03 -7.72
N ASP A 168 -2.57 6.15 -8.05
CA ASP A 168 -2.44 5.54 -9.39
C ASP A 168 -3.27 4.26 -9.51
N VAL A 169 -3.44 3.56 -8.38
CA VAL A 169 -4.09 2.25 -8.30
C VAL A 169 -5.20 2.26 -7.27
N TYR A 170 -6.36 1.75 -7.67
CA TYR A 170 -7.53 1.63 -6.81
C TYR A 170 -7.86 0.16 -6.61
N LEU A 171 -7.83 -0.29 -5.35
CA LEU A 171 -8.26 -1.62 -4.95
C LEU A 171 -9.60 -1.49 -4.21
N GLU A 172 -10.69 -1.85 -4.88
CA GLU A 172 -12.01 -1.81 -4.27
C GLU A 172 -12.39 -3.20 -3.76
N LEU A 173 -12.69 -3.26 -2.46
CA LEU A 173 -13.18 -4.48 -1.83
C LEU A 173 -14.69 -4.50 -1.97
N ASP A 174 -15.18 -5.38 -2.85
CA ASP A 174 -16.60 -5.54 -3.13
C ASP A 174 -17.40 -5.82 -1.84
N PRO A 175 -18.59 -5.21 -1.69
CA PRO A 175 -19.53 -5.74 -0.75
C PRO A 175 -19.83 -7.18 -1.18
N LEU A 176 -19.55 -8.16 -0.32
CA LEU A 176 -20.04 -9.52 -0.52
C LEU A 176 -21.50 -9.40 -0.95
N ILE A 177 -21.78 -9.72 -2.22
CA ILE A 177 -23.15 -9.85 -2.70
C ILE A 177 -23.74 -11.00 -1.91
N ALA A 178 -24.60 -10.65 -0.95
CA ALA A 178 -25.31 -11.59 -0.12
C ALA A 178 -26.40 -12.30 -0.92
#